data_4fc4b0dd5282291ae91e140dc66935fd
#
_entry.id   4fc4b0dd5282291ae91e140dc66935fd
#
_cell.length_a   1.000
_cell.length_b   1.000
_cell.length_c   1.000
_cell.angle_alpha   90.00
_cell.angle_beta   90.00
_cell.angle_gamma   90.00
#
_symmetry.space_group_name_H-M   'P 1'
#
loop_
_entity.id
_entity.type
_entity.pdbx_description
1 polymer ?
#
loop_
_entity_poly.entity_id
_entity_poly.type
_entity_poly.pdbx_seq_one_letter_code
_entity_poly.pdbx_strand_id
1 'polypeptide(L)'
;MMKRTALAAALLAPLVAGALPAYTPVTDARLNKPEAQNWLMYRANYAGWGYSPLKQVSDKNVDKLQLAWAFSTGMTEGHQAPPIVNNGYMFVATPNNQVICLEAKTGREIWRYKKTIPDELQQLHPTNRGVALYGDRVYIATTDAFLVALDAKTGKEVWKTAVADWKSGYYMTLAPLAAKGKIMIGSSGGEYGIRGFVAAFDADSGKEAWRTYTIAGPGEPGGDTWPGDTYKRGGGSVWITGTYDPDTNLAFWGVGNAGPWMADTRSGDNLYANSVLALDVDTGKLKGYHQYHHNDSWDWDEVSAPLLIDLEHKGKKVKSLVHAGRNGYLWMLERTDSTVNYVDAWPYVTQNVFTQLDPKTGRPTYDPARIPATGKTVNFCPSLWGGKDWPPEAYNPHTGLLYIPAQNNLCSELTGEPVKYNKGDLYLGVSIENVLTNVRMTPESKVHIGEVQAWDLKTGKKVWTHTYPEMNWGPLMTTAGNLVFGGGTNDRKFRAFNASTGKLLWEFPTNSGVTGVPSSFEVDGEQYIAVQSGWGVDAERMQGAFNAVLDKKTTVPQGGVIWVFKLPKK
;
A
#
# COMPACT_ATOMS: atom_id res chain seq x y z
N MET A 1 44.21 49.60 -34.74
CA MET A 1 44.06 49.32 -33.30
C MET A 1 43.06 48.19 -33.12
N MET A 2 43.55 46.97 -33.04
CA MET A 2 42.73 45.77 -32.82
C MET A 2 42.64 45.48 -31.30
N LYS A 3 41.44 45.52 -30.73
CA LYS A 3 41.22 45.11 -29.33
C LYS A 3 41.17 43.59 -29.28
N ARG A 4 42.10 42.98 -28.54
CA ARG A 4 42.09 41.56 -28.21
C ARG A 4 41.14 41.34 -27.03
N THR A 5 40.07 40.58 -27.26
CA THR A 5 39.15 40.10 -26.22
C THR A 5 39.77 38.83 -25.62
N ALA A 6 40.12 38.86 -24.35
CA ALA A 6 40.57 37.68 -23.63
C ALA A 6 39.39 36.82 -23.22
N LEU A 7 39.34 35.58 -23.70
CA LEU A 7 38.38 34.58 -23.29
C LEU A 7 38.86 33.97 -21.95
N ALA A 8 38.14 34.21 -20.87
CA ALA A 8 38.37 33.54 -19.60
C ALA A 8 37.82 32.10 -19.66
N ALA A 9 38.72 31.12 -19.68
CA ALA A 9 38.35 29.72 -19.54
C ALA A 9 38.03 29.44 -18.06
N ALA A 10 36.76 29.22 -17.76
CA ALA A 10 36.34 28.73 -16.47
C ALA A 10 36.75 27.25 -16.34
N LEU A 11 37.73 26.96 -15.49
CA LEU A 11 38.09 25.61 -15.10
C LEU A 11 36.96 25.02 -14.26
N LEU A 12 36.18 24.15 -14.86
CA LEU A 12 35.28 23.24 -14.15
C LEU A 12 36.14 22.21 -13.39
N ALA A 13 36.30 22.42 -12.08
CA ALA A 13 36.88 21.41 -11.22
C ALA A 13 35.96 20.14 -11.27
N PRO A 14 36.52 18.95 -11.48
CA PRO A 14 35.71 17.73 -11.42
C PRO A 14 35.20 17.60 -9.98
N LEU A 15 33.86 17.52 -9.82
CA LEU A 15 33.25 17.05 -8.58
C LEU A 15 33.77 15.63 -8.33
N VAL A 16 34.70 15.48 -7.39
CA VAL A 16 35.10 14.17 -6.88
C VAL A 16 33.88 13.60 -6.18
N ALA A 17 33.15 12.74 -6.88
CA ALA A 17 32.11 11.94 -6.27
C ALA A 17 32.76 11.11 -5.16
N GLY A 18 32.44 11.42 -3.90
CA GLY A 18 32.92 10.63 -2.77
C GLY A 18 32.53 9.17 -2.99
N ALA A 19 33.43 8.24 -2.63
CA ALA A 19 33.11 6.82 -2.70
C ALA A 19 31.91 6.52 -1.82
N LEU A 20 30.96 5.74 -2.34
CA LEU A 20 29.84 5.21 -1.54
C LEU A 20 30.41 4.43 -0.36
N PRO A 21 29.77 4.49 0.83
CA PRO A 21 30.13 3.61 1.94
C PRO A 21 29.98 2.15 1.52
N ALA A 22 30.73 1.26 2.16
CA ALA A 22 30.55 -0.18 1.93
C ALA A 22 29.09 -0.58 2.25
N TYR A 23 28.48 -1.38 1.36
CA TYR A 23 27.13 -1.88 1.61
C TYR A 23 27.11 -2.73 2.89
N THR A 24 26.15 -2.45 3.77
CA THR A 24 25.94 -3.21 5.01
C THR A 24 24.82 -4.22 4.79
N PRO A 25 25.06 -5.53 4.95
CA PRO A 25 24.03 -6.55 4.80
C PRO A 25 22.84 -6.32 5.72
N VAL A 26 21.63 -6.55 5.21
CA VAL A 26 20.39 -6.41 5.98
C VAL A 26 20.05 -7.74 6.63
N THR A 27 20.15 -7.81 7.96
CA THR A 27 19.93 -9.02 8.76
C THR A 27 18.59 -8.96 9.50
N ASP A 28 18.10 -10.10 10.00
CA ASP A 28 16.91 -10.14 10.85
C ASP A 28 17.04 -9.21 12.08
N ALA A 29 18.22 -9.12 12.67
CA ALA A 29 18.47 -8.21 13.79
C ALA A 29 18.24 -6.74 13.42
N ARG A 30 18.66 -6.32 12.22
CA ARG A 30 18.45 -4.95 11.70
C ARG A 30 16.99 -4.72 11.30
N LEU A 31 16.31 -5.73 10.73
CA LEU A 31 14.90 -5.63 10.38
C LEU A 31 14.00 -5.61 11.64
N ASN A 32 14.36 -6.34 12.69
CA ASN A 32 13.66 -6.30 13.98
C ASN A 32 13.82 -4.95 14.69
N LYS A 33 14.97 -4.31 14.55
CA LYS A 33 15.26 -3.00 15.15
C LYS A 33 16.01 -2.12 14.14
N PRO A 34 15.30 -1.54 13.17
CA PRO A 34 15.91 -0.69 12.16
C PRO A 34 16.61 0.53 12.78
N GLU A 35 17.80 0.86 12.27
CA GLU A 35 18.52 2.06 12.68
C GLU A 35 17.76 3.31 12.18
N ALA A 36 17.72 4.34 13.00
CA ALA A 36 16.94 5.56 12.73
C ALA A 36 17.29 6.24 11.39
N GLN A 37 18.57 6.17 10.98
CA GLN A 37 19.07 6.76 9.72
C GLN A 37 18.66 5.97 8.47
N ASN A 38 18.13 4.76 8.61
CA ASN A 38 17.74 3.89 7.51
C ASN A 38 16.22 3.79 7.35
N TRP A 39 15.78 3.37 6.15
CA TRP A 39 14.40 2.98 5.87
C TRP A 39 14.44 1.62 5.16
N LEU A 40 14.53 0.53 5.93
CA LEU A 40 14.95 -0.79 5.43
C LEU A 40 13.82 -1.62 4.80
N MET A 41 12.56 -1.24 4.97
CA MET A 41 11.40 -2.00 4.48
C MET A 41 10.21 -1.10 4.15
N TYR A 42 9.19 -1.67 3.52
CA TYR A 42 8.02 -0.99 2.97
C TYR A 42 7.41 0.10 3.88
N ARG A 43 7.23 -0.17 5.18
CA ARG A 43 6.62 0.77 6.14
C ARG A 43 7.54 1.10 7.33
N ALA A 44 8.83 1.19 7.13
CA ALA A 44 9.88 1.48 8.11
C ALA A 44 10.17 0.36 9.10
N ASN A 45 9.16 -0.34 9.62
CA ASN A 45 9.30 -1.40 10.61
C ASN A 45 8.30 -2.53 10.36
N TYR A 46 8.50 -3.66 11.01
CA TYR A 46 7.62 -4.83 10.91
C TYR A 46 6.18 -4.58 11.39
N ALA A 47 6.00 -3.62 12.29
CA ALA A 47 4.68 -3.22 12.77
C ALA A 47 3.87 -2.37 11.78
N GLY A 48 4.49 -1.95 10.66
CA GLY A 48 3.81 -1.25 9.57
C GLY A 48 3.54 0.23 9.82
N TRP A 49 4.17 0.87 10.83
CA TRP A 49 3.77 2.20 11.32
C TRP A 49 3.96 3.35 10.33
N GLY A 50 4.85 3.21 9.33
CA GLY A 50 5.18 4.35 8.46
C GLY A 50 5.74 5.53 9.24
N TYR A 51 6.53 5.25 10.27
CA TYR A 51 7.07 6.20 11.22
C TYR A 51 8.60 6.26 11.17
N SER A 52 9.13 7.49 11.14
CA SER A 52 10.57 7.75 11.31
C SER A 52 10.87 8.36 12.68
N PRO A 53 11.84 7.81 13.45
CA PRO A 53 12.27 8.39 14.71
C PRO A 53 13.13 9.65 14.56
N LEU A 54 13.48 10.04 13.33
CA LEU A 54 14.22 11.26 13.06
C LEU A 54 13.37 12.51 13.34
N LYS A 55 13.99 13.56 13.89
CA LYS A 55 13.32 14.80 14.34
C LYS A 55 14.03 16.09 13.97
N GLN A 56 15.08 16.03 13.14
CA GLN A 56 15.77 17.24 12.68
C GLN A 56 14.82 18.12 11.85
N VAL A 57 14.03 17.50 10.97
CA VAL A 57 12.87 18.14 10.33
C VAL A 57 11.69 18.01 11.27
N SER A 58 11.13 19.15 11.69
CA SER A 58 10.09 19.23 12.72
C SER A 58 9.02 20.28 12.39
N ASP A 59 7.95 20.30 13.14
CA ASP A 59 6.87 21.29 13.04
C ASP A 59 7.33 22.75 13.25
N LYS A 60 8.56 22.96 13.76
CA LYS A 60 9.17 24.29 13.99
C LYS A 60 10.02 24.80 12.83
N ASN A 61 10.33 23.96 11.83
CA ASN A 61 11.28 24.32 10.76
C ASN A 61 10.94 23.70 9.40
N VAL A 62 9.86 22.94 9.29
CA VAL A 62 9.46 22.29 8.03
C VAL A 62 9.10 23.29 6.94
N ASP A 63 8.72 24.51 7.30
CA ASP A 63 8.51 25.64 6.39
C ASP A 63 9.76 26.00 5.57
N LYS A 64 10.95 25.61 6.06
CA LYS A 64 12.26 25.80 5.40
C LYS A 64 12.70 24.59 4.59
N LEU A 65 11.90 23.54 4.52
CA LEU A 65 12.25 22.33 3.77
C LEU A 65 12.36 22.66 2.27
N GLN A 66 13.47 22.31 1.67
CA GLN A 66 13.80 22.60 0.28
C GLN A 66 14.20 21.34 -0.48
N LEU A 67 14.07 21.39 -1.79
CA LEU A 67 14.53 20.33 -2.69
C LEU A 67 16.04 20.15 -2.55
N ALA A 68 16.46 18.92 -2.23
CA ALA A 68 17.86 18.51 -2.27
C ALA A 68 18.26 18.06 -3.67
N TRP A 69 17.43 17.18 -4.26
CA TRP A 69 17.57 16.70 -5.62
C TRP A 69 16.25 16.04 -6.11
N ALA A 70 16.13 15.91 -7.41
CA ALA A 70 15.05 15.17 -8.07
C ALA A 70 15.64 14.25 -9.15
N PHE A 71 15.00 13.10 -9.37
CA PHE A 71 15.44 12.10 -10.33
C PHE A 71 14.25 11.58 -11.15
N SER A 72 14.29 11.74 -12.48
CA SER A 72 13.27 11.18 -13.38
C SER A 72 13.47 9.68 -13.56
N THR A 73 12.43 8.89 -13.31
CA THR A 73 12.48 7.43 -13.45
C THR A 73 12.48 6.97 -14.91
N GLY A 74 12.01 7.83 -15.81
CA GLY A 74 11.80 7.51 -17.22
C GLY A 74 10.56 6.65 -17.50
N MET A 75 9.66 6.54 -16.50
CA MET A 75 8.44 5.74 -16.58
C MET A 75 7.21 6.64 -16.44
N THR A 76 6.12 6.25 -17.07
CA THR A 76 4.77 6.72 -16.82
C THR A 76 4.06 5.76 -15.86
N GLU A 77 2.77 5.91 -15.63
CA GLU A 77 1.99 5.09 -14.68
C GLU A 77 2.20 5.43 -13.19
N GLY A 78 1.39 4.83 -12.34
CA GLY A 78 1.35 5.07 -10.90
C GLY A 78 2.62 4.64 -10.16
N HIS A 79 3.39 5.59 -9.67
CA HIS A 79 4.58 5.37 -8.86
C HIS A 79 4.18 5.25 -7.39
N GLN A 80 4.09 4.02 -6.87
CA GLN A 80 3.50 3.73 -5.56
C GLN A 80 4.51 3.28 -4.49
N ALA A 81 5.73 2.92 -4.88
CA ALA A 81 6.75 2.40 -3.97
C ALA A 81 7.39 3.47 -3.08
N PRO A 82 7.77 3.13 -1.82
CA PRO A 82 8.68 3.95 -1.04
C PRO A 82 10.11 3.85 -1.57
N PRO A 83 10.91 4.94 -1.50
CA PRO A 83 12.36 4.82 -1.53
C PRO A 83 12.85 4.06 -0.28
N ILE A 84 13.52 2.91 -0.49
CA ILE A 84 14.12 2.10 0.57
C ILE A 84 15.58 2.50 0.71
N VAL A 85 16.04 2.81 1.93
CA VAL A 85 17.39 3.32 2.14
C VAL A 85 18.17 2.48 3.14
N ASN A 86 19.36 2.04 2.73
CA ASN A 86 20.31 1.30 3.55
C ASN A 86 21.72 1.92 3.41
N ASN A 87 22.16 2.63 4.44
CA ASN A 87 23.50 3.23 4.54
C ASN A 87 23.95 3.96 3.27
N GLY A 88 23.12 4.91 2.80
CA GLY A 88 23.44 5.74 1.62
C GLY A 88 23.08 5.14 0.27
N TYR A 89 22.68 3.87 0.20
CA TYR A 89 22.05 3.26 -0.99
C TYR A 89 20.54 3.44 -0.93
N MET A 90 19.96 3.99 -1.99
CA MET A 90 18.50 4.12 -2.13
C MET A 90 18.01 3.20 -3.25
N PHE A 91 17.08 2.32 -2.93
CA PHE A 91 16.45 1.39 -3.89
C PHE A 91 15.01 1.81 -4.13
N VAL A 92 14.64 1.96 -5.38
CA VAL A 92 13.30 2.40 -5.77
C VAL A 92 12.74 1.47 -6.83
N ALA A 93 11.59 0.87 -6.55
CA ALA A 93 10.81 0.19 -7.58
C ALA A 93 9.93 1.20 -8.32
N THR A 94 9.74 0.97 -9.61
CA THR A 94 8.86 1.77 -10.46
C THR A 94 7.90 0.85 -11.23
N PRO A 95 6.89 1.39 -11.90
CA PRO A 95 6.10 0.61 -12.85
C PRO A 95 6.96 -0.18 -13.84
N ASN A 96 6.38 -1.20 -14.45
CA ASN A 96 7.04 -2.08 -15.43
C ASN A 96 8.27 -2.83 -14.87
N ASN A 97 8.24 -3.20 -13.57
CA ASN A 97 9.25 -4.05 -12.91
C ASN A 97 10.69 -3.53 -13.03
N GLN A 98 10.87 -2.23 -12.89
CA GLN A 98 12.18 -1.59 -12.85
C GLN A 98 12.61 -1.37 -11.39
N VAL A 99 13.88 -1.62 -11.08
CA VAL A 99 14.51 -1.23 -9.81
C VAL A 99 15.69 -0.31 -10.12
N ILE A 100 15.72 0.84 -9.47
CA ILE A 100 16.79 1.83 -9.60
C ILE A 100 17.51 1.93 -8.26
N CYS A 101 18.82 1.80 -8.28
CA CYS A 101 19.67 2.10 -7.13
C CYS A 101 20.34 3.46 -7.31
N LEU A 102 20.13 4.34 -6.34
CA LEU A 102 20.68 5.69 -6.33
C LEU A 102 21.58 5.88 -5.10
N GLU A 103 22.53 6.78 -5.21
CA GLU A 103 23.18 7.38 -4.05
C GLU A 103 22.18 8.30 -3.33
N ALA A 104 21.79 7.94 -2.11
CA ALA A 104 20.70 8.60 -1.39
C ALA A 104 20.95 10.09 -1.13
N LYS A 105 22.20 10.51 -0.99
CA LYS A 105 22.62 11.90 -0.75
C LYS A 105 22.46 12.81 -1.98
N THR A 106 22.73 12.28 -3.18
CA THR A 106 22.90 13.09 -4.41
C THR A 106 21.92 12.77 -5.51
N GLY A 107 21.25 11.61 -5.47
CA GLY A 107 20.40 11.09 -6.54
C GLY A 107 21.18 10.52 -7.73
N ARG A 108 22.53 10.37 -7.63
CA ARG A 108 23.35 9.77 -8.68
C ARG A 108 22.95 8.29 -8.84
N GLU A 109 22.64 7.87 -10.07
CA GLU A 109 22.34 6.48 -10.40
C GLU A 109 23.58 5.60 -10.24
N ILE A 110 23.44 4.48 -9.51
CA ILE A 110 24.49 3.47 -9.32
C ILE A 110 24.27 2.34 -10.30
N TRP A 111 23.06 1.81 -10.34
CA TRP A 111 22.64 0.78 -11.28
C TRP A 111 21.13 0.81 -11.51
N ARG A 112 20.69 0.16 -12.59
CA ARG A 112 19.28 -0.02 -12.95
C ARG A 112 19.05 -1.44 -13.43
N TYR A 113 18.04 -2.07 -12.88
CA TYR A 113 17.50 -3.33 -13.36
C TYR A 113 16.15 -3.08 -14.03
N LYS A 114 15.89 -3.75 -15.14
CA LYS A 114 14.59 -3.74 -15.82
C LYS A 114 14.30 -5.15 -16.32
N LYS A 115 13.21 -5.73 -15.85
CA LYS A 115 12.73 -7.02 -16.34
C LYS A 115 11.90 -6.82 -17.59
N THR A 116 12.17 -7.62 -18.64
CA THR A 116 11.29 -7.68 -19.80
C THR A 116 9.98 -8.34 -19.41
N ILE A 117 8.88 -7.72 -19.79
CA ILE A 117 7.51 -8.16 -19.54
C ILE A 117 6.97 -8.74 -20.85
N PRO A 118 6.26 -9.88 -20.84
CA PRO A 118 5.57 -10.39 -22.03
C PRO A 118 4.55 -9.39 -22.56
N ASP A 119 4.49 -9.19 -23.87
CA ASP A 119 3.56 -8.24 -24.50
C ASP A 119 2.10 -8.65 -24.28
N GLU A 120 1.82 -9.95 -24.11
CA GLU A 120 0.49 -10.51 -23.89
C GLU A 120 0.04 -10.49 -22.43
N LEU A 121 0.86 -9.95 -21.51
CA LEU A 121 0.52 -9.93 -20.09
C LEU A 121 -0.74 -9.14 -19.82
N GLN A 122 -1.76 -9.79 -19.27
CA GLN A 122 -2.96 -9.14 -18.77
C GLN A 122 -2.74 -8.74 -17.29
N GLN A 123 -2.95 -7.48 -16.99
CA GLN A 123 -2.83 -6.94 -15.63
C GLN A 123 -3.69 -5.68 -15.47
N LEU A 124 -4.43 -5.57 -14.38
CA LEU A 124 -5.20 -4.36 -14.09
C LEU A 124 -4.31 -3.23 -13.55
N HIS A 125 -3.21 -3.57 -12.87
CA HIS A 125 -2.38 -2.62 -12.15
C HIS A 125 -0.91 -2.74 -12.58
N PRO A 126 -0.48 -2.04 -13.64
CA PRO A 126 0.91 -2.06 -14.12
C PRO A 126 1.86 -1.26 -13.20
N THR A 127 1.81 -1.51 -11.91
CA THR A 127 2.59 -0.83 -10.88
C THR A 127 3.43 -1.82 -10.06
N ASN A 128 4.36 -1.30 -9.28
CA ASN A 128 5.10 -2.05 -8.27
C ASN A 128 5.22 -1.21 -6.99
N ARG A 129 4.91 -1.80 -5.83
CA ARG A 129 4.85 -1.11 -4.54
C ARG A 129 6.12 -1.21 -3.73
N GLY A 130 7.21 -1.80 -4.28
CA GLY A 130 8.50 -1.73 -3.63
C GLY A 130 9.32 -3.01 -3.69
N VAL A 131 10.44 -2.94 -3.01
CA VAL A 131 11.41 -4.03 -2.87
C VAL A 131 11.58 -4.41 -1.40
N ALA A 132 12.10 -5.62 -1.15
CA ALA A 132 12.63 -6.01 0.15
C ALA A 132 14.15 -6.09 0.11
N LEU A 133 14.79 -5.86 1.26
CA LEU A 133 16.23 -6.05 1.46
C LEU A 133 16.45 -7.21 2.43
N TYR A 134 17.34 -8.13 2.07
CA TYR A 134 17.82 -9.16 2.99
C TYR A 134 19.22 -9.64 2.57
N GLY A 135 20.14 -9.76 3.53
CA GLY A 135 21.55 -10.01 3.22
C GLY A 135 22.14 -8.93 2.31
N ASP A 136 22.80 -9.35 1.27
CA ASP A 136 23.39 -8.52 0.21
C ASP A 136 22.46 -8.39 -1.02
N ARG A 137 21.16 -8.61 -0.86
CA ARG A 137 20.22 -8.70 -1.98
C ARG A 137 19.05 -7.75 -1.88
N VAL A 138 18.51 -7.42 -3.05
CA VAL A 138 17.26 -6.70 -3.27
C VAL A 138 16.28 -7.66 -3.94
N TYR A 139 15.08 -7.79 -3.40
CA TYR A 139 14.05 -8.69 -3.92
C TYR A 139 12.89 -7.89 -4.48
N ILE A 140 12.45 -8.26 -5.67
CA ILE A 140 11.27 -7.69 -6.33
C ILE A 140 10.33 -8.80 -6.79
N ALA A 141 9.03 -8.65 -6.48
CA ALA A 141 7.97 -9.45 -7.07
C ALA A 141 7.47 -8.75 -8.32
N THR A 142 7.36 -9.48 -9.45
CA THR A 142 7.12 -8.86 -10.76
C THR A 142 5.73 -9.15 -11.31
N THR A 143 5.23 -8.28 -12.17
CA THR A 143 3.87 -8.39 -12.71
C THR A 143 3.66 -9.58 -13.64
N ASP A 144 4.73 -10.22 -14.14
CA ASP A 144 4.67 -11.49 -14.84
C ASP A 144 4.87 -12.70 -13.91
N ALA A 145 4.51 -12.53 -12.62
CA ALA A 145 4.48 -13.56 -11.59
C ALA A 145 5.81 -14.25 -11.28
N PHE A 146 6.91 -13.49 -11.23
CA PHE A 146 8.20 -13.96 -10.74
C PHE A 146 8.60 -13.26 -9.43
N LEU A 147 9.39 -13.95 -8.62
CA LEU A 147 10.19 -13.35 -7.57
C LEU A 147 11.65 -13.35 -8.04
N VAL A 148 12.29 -12.18 -7.99
CA VAL A 148 13.66 -11.96 -8.47
C VAL A 148 14.53 -11.44 -7.34
N ALA A 149 15.72 -12.01 -7.18
CA ALA A 149 16.77 -11.51 -6.28
C ALA A 149 17.89 -10.87 -7.11
N LEU A 150 18.24 -9.64 -6.73
CA LEU A 150 19.31 -8.86 -7.33
C LEU A 150 20.43 -8.68 -6.32
N ASP A 151 21.68 -8.69 -6.77
CA ASP A 151 22.81 -8.23 -5.97
C ASP A 151 22.66 -6.75 -5.66
N ALA A 152 22.68 -6.36 -4.40
CA ALA A 152 22.37 -5.00 -3.95
C ALA A 152 23.39 -3.94 -4.44
N LYS A 153 24.64 -4.31 -4.72
CA LYS A 153 25.71 -3.41 -5.15
C LYS A 153 25.72 -3.20 -6.66
N THR A 154 25.32 -4.22 -7.43
CA THR A 154 25.50 -4.24 -8.88
C THR A 154 24.21 -4.32 -9.69
N GLY A 155 23.08 -4.65 -9.05
CA GLY A 155 21.80 -4.87 -9.71
C GLY A 155 21.73 -6.13 -10.58
N LYS A 156 22.76 -6.98 -10.56
CA LYS A 156 22.77 -8.24 -11.32
C LYS A 156 21.79 -9.24 -10.73
N GLU A 157 21.06 -9.93 -11.59
CA GLU A 157 20.17 -11.02 -11.19
C GLU A 157 20.98 -12.16 -10.59
N VAL A 158 20.66 -12.55 -9.35
CA VAL A 158 21.27 -13.67 -8.63
C VAL A 158 20.48 -14.94 -8.89
N TRP A 159 19.15 -14.83 -8.75
CA TRP A 159 18.20 -15.87 -9.08
C TRP A 159 16.83 -15.27 -9.40
N LYS A 160 16.01 -16.04 -10.10
CA LYS A 160 14.58 -15.77 -10.28
C LYS A 160 13.78 -17.05 -10.22
N THR A 161 12.60 -16.99 -9.62
CA THR A 161 11.67 -18.11 -9.48
C THR A 161 10.31 -17.72 -10.04
N ALA A 162 9.75 -18.55 -10.90
CA ALA A 162 8.36 -18.42 -11.33
C ALA A 162 7.45 -18.79 -10.16
N VAL A 163 6.58 -17.87 -9.77
CA VAL A 163 5.69 -18.01 -8.60
C VAL A 163 4.35 -18.61 -9.02
N ALA A 164 3.81 -18.18 -10.14
CA ALA A 164 2.52 -18.64 -10.66
C ALA A 164 2.47 -18.51 -12.19
N ASP A 165 1.43 -19.09 -12.79
CA ASP A 165 1.19 -18.96 -14.23
C ASP A 165 0.48 -17.61 -14.52
N TRP A 166 1.21 -16.63 -15.01
CA TRP A 166 0.67 -15.31 -15.37
C TRP A 166 -0.42 -15.40 -16.46
N LYS A 167 -0.39 -16.42 -17.36
CA LYS A 167 -1.43 -16.66 -18.36
C LYS A 167 -2.78 -17.06 -17.75
N SER A 168 -2.77 -17.40 -16.45
CA SER A 168 -3.99 -17.67 -15.68
C SER A 168 -4.52 -16.43 -14.94
N GLY A 169 -3.91 -15.24 -15.15
CA GLY A 169 -4.30 -14.00 -14.51
C GLY A 169 -3.54 -13.68 -13.22
N TYR A 170 -2.54 -14.49 -12.82
CA TYR A 170 -1.69 -14.16 -11.68
C TYR A 170 -0.64 -13.10 -12.04
N TYR A 171 -0.50 -12.10 -11.19
CA TYR A 171 0.59 -11.12 -11.25
C TYR A 171 0.94 -10.63 -9.83
N MET A 172 2.02 -9.89 -9.63
CA MET A 172 2.44 -9.39 -8.33
C MET A 172 2.71 -7.89 -8.40
N THR A 173 2.21 -7.14 -7.40
CA THR A 173 2.39 -5.69 -7.31
C THR A 173 2.92 -5.23 -5.95
N LEU A 174 2.94 -6.12 -4.94
CA LEU A 174 3.37 -5.79 -3.58
C LEU A 174 4.90 -5.71 -3.46
N ALA A 175 5.38 -4.99 -2.43
CA ALA A 175 6.73 -5.17 -1.93
C ALA A 175 6.82 -6.50 -1.16
N PRO A 176 7.83 -7.36 -1.38
CA PRO A 176 8.00 -8.56 -0.58
C PRO A 176 8.23 -8.24 0.91
N LEU A 177 7.85 -9.16 1.81
CA LEU A 177 8.17 -9.10 3.23
C LEU A 177 9.32 -10.07 3.53
N ALA A 178 10.45 -9.56 4.01
CA ALA A 178 11.60 -10.37 4.40
C ALA A 178 11.62 -10.63 5.90
N ALA A 179 11.70 -11.88 6.34
CA ALA A 179 11.88 -12.26 7.74
C ALA A 179 12.43 -13.69 7.86
N LYS A 180 13.35 -13.91 8.78
CA LYS A 180 13.90 -15.23 9.14
C LYS A 180 14.40 -16.04 7.94
N GLY A 181 15.17 -15.39 7.06
CA GLY A 181 15.71 -16.02 5.86
C GLY A 181 14.67 -16.34 4.77
N LYS A 182 13.47 -15.83 4.89
CA LYS A 182 12.38 -16.03 3.91
C LYS A 182 11.95 -14.70 3.29
N ILE A 183 11.61 -14.77 2.03
CA ILE A 183 10.98 -13.68 1.28
C ILE A 183 9.54 -14.08 1.00
N MET A 184 8.62 -13.40 1.65
CA MET A 184 7.19 -13.68 1.56
C MET A 184 6.50 -12.74 0.59
N ILE A 185 5.60 -13.28 -0.23
CA ILE A 185 4.80 -12.54 -1.21
C ILE A 185 3.38 -13.05 -1.25
N GLY A 186 2.46 -12.20 -1.70
CA GLY A 186 1.10 -12.57 -2.05
C GLY A 186 0.85 -12.47 -3.55
N SER A 187 -0.32 -12.92 -3.99
CA SER A 187 -0.74 -12.85 -5.39
C SER A 187 -1.74 -11.73 -5.63
N SER A 188 -1.61 -11.02 -6.74
CA SER A 188 -2.66 -10.18 -7.35
C SER A 188 -3.44 -11.01 -8.38
N GLY A 189 -4.52 -10.44 -8.94
CA GLY A 189 -5.27 -11.05 -10.03
C GLY A 189 -6.62 -11.63 -9.60
N GLY A 190 -7.18 -11.20 -8.47
CA GLY A 190 -8.51 -11.63 -8.00
C GLY A 190 -9.58 -11.52 -9.08
N GLU A 191 -9.54 -10.45 -9.85
CA GLU A 191 -10.46 -10.10 -10.95
C GLU A 191 -10.34 -11.00 -12.19
N TYR A 192 -9.31 -11.84 -12.25
CA TYR A 192 -9.14 -12.85 -13.31
C TYR A 192 -9.58 -14.26 -12.90
N GLY A 193 -10.25 -14.38 -11.75
CA GLY A 193 -10.74 -15.66 -11.24
C GLY A 193 -9.60 -16.60 -10.85
N ILE A 194 -8.61 -16.09 -10.14
CA ILE A 194 -7.52 -16.90 -9.53
C ILE A 194 -7.94 -17.40 -8.15
N ARG A 195 -7.17 -18.31 -7.58
CA ARG A 195 -7.21 -18.68 -6.17
C ARG A 195 -6.02 -18.02 -5.48
N GLY A 196 -6.27 -16.97 -4.69
CA GLY A 196 -5.24 -16.19 -4.02
C GLY A 196 -4.40 -17.02 -3.05
N PHE A 197 -3.17 -16.56 -2.80
CA PHE A 197 -2.25 -17.21 -1.87
C PHE A 197 -1.23 -16.22 -1.28
N VAL A 198 -0.62 -16.63 -0.17
CA VAL A 198 0.65 -16.13 0.34
C VAL A 198 1.67 -17.25 0.22
N ALA A 199 2.88 -16.95 -0.25
CA ALA A 199 3.96 -17.92 -0.36
C ALA A 199 5.28 -17.34 0.17
N ALA A 200 6.12 -18.19 0.71
CA ALA A 200 7.47 -17.85 1.17
C ALA A 200 8.52 -18.60 0.39
N PHE A 201 9.61 -17.91 0.10
CA PHE A 201 10.76 -18.43 -0.63
C PHE A 201 12.01 -18.26 0.22
N ASP A 202 12.88 -19.26 0.21
CA ASP A 202 14.21 -19.18 0.81
C ASP A 202 14.99 -18.03 0.17
N ALA A 203 15.51 -17.11 1.00
CA ALA A 203 16.16 -15.91 0.51
C ALA A 203 17.44 -16.20 -0.31
N ASP A 204 18.17 -17.28 0.00
CA ASP A 204 19.41 -17.60 -0.67
C ASP A 204 19.22 -18.33 -1.99
N SER A 205 18.31 -19.29 -2.03
CA SER A 205 18.12 -20.17 -3.18
C SER A 205 16.94 -19.82 -4.08
N GLY A 206 15.97 -19.03 -3.58
CA GLY A 206 14.71 -18.77 -4.28
C GLY A 206 13.76 -19.97 -4.32
N LYS A 207 14.05 -21.04 -3.58
CA LYS A 207 13.18 -22.21 -3.49
C LYS A 207 11.95 -21.90 -2.66
N GLU A 208 10.76 -22.28 -3.13
CA GLU A 208 9.53 -22.15 -2.35
C GLU A 208 9.61 -23.02 -1.09
N ALA A 209 9.41 -22.36 0.07
CA ALA A 209 9.40 -23.00 1.38
C ALA A 209 8.00 -23.48 1.76
N TRP A 210 7.00 -22.63 1.53
CA TRP A 210 5.60 -22.95 1.76
C TRP A 210 4.67 -22.03 0.95
N ARG A 211 3.43 -22.51 0.75
CA ARG A 211 2.32 -21.74 0.15
C ARG A 211 1.05 -21.99 0.92
N THR A 212 0.32 -20.92 1.23
CA THR A 212 -0.98 -20.96 1.90
C THR A 212 -2.00 -20.24 1.04
N TYR A 213 -3.04 -20.95 0.62
CA TYR A 213 -4.14 -20.36 -0.13
C TYR A 213 -5.01 -19.51 0.79
N THR A 214 -5.42 -18.35 0.28
CA THR A 214 -6.28 -17.40 0.98
C THR A 214 -7.78 -17.68 0.78
N ILE A 215 -8.10 -18.56 -0.17
CA ILE A 215 -9.44 -19.09 -0.38
C ILE A 215 -9.44 -20.56 0.03
N ALA A 216 -10.26 -20.91 1.02
CA ALA A 216 -10.35 -22.27 1.54
C ALA A 216 -10.96 -23.23 0.51
N GLY A 217 -10.33 -24.38 0.34
CA GLY A 217 -10.81 -25.45 -0.55
C GLY A 217 -11.45 -26.61 0.21
N PRO A 218 -11.97 -27.62 -0.50
CA PRO A 218 -12.58 -28.80 0.14
C PRO A 218 -11.60 -29.50 1.07
N GLY A 219 -12.06 -29.82 2.28
CA GLY A 219 -11.25 -30.46 3.31
C GLY A 219 -10.34 -29.51 4.11
N GLU A 220 -10.23 -28.25 3.73
CA GLU A 220 -9.57 -27.22 4.49
C GLU A 220 -10.59 -26.54 5.44
N PRO A 221 -10.17 -26.05 6.64
CA PRO A 221 -11.06 -25.25 7.49
C PRO A 221 -11.63 -24.05 6.71
N GLY A 222 -12.97 -23.91 6.69
CA GLY A 222 -13.66 -22.87 5.93
C GLY A 222 -13.99 -23.25 4.48
N GLY A 223 -13.57 -24.43 3.99
CA GLY A 223 -13.87 -24.88 2.63
C GLY A 223 -15.36 -25.12 2.36
N ASP A 224 -16.14 -25.39 3.41
CA ASP A 224 -17.59 -25.51 3.40
C ASP A 224 -18.34 -24.18 3.17
N THR A 225 -17.62 -23.05 3.25
CA THR A 225 -18.17 -21.71 2.98
C THR A 225 -18.17 -21.34 1.49
N TRP A 226 -17.70 -22.25 0.61
CA TRP A 226 -17.66 -22.10 -0.83
C TRP A 226 -18.53 -23.16 -1.51
N PRO A 227 -19.54 -22.80 -2.32
CA PRO A 227 -20.37 -23.79 -3.00
C PRO A 227 -19.61 -24.42 -4.20
N GLY A 228 -19.65 -25.74 -4.27
CA GLY A 228 -19.12 -26.51 -5.39
C GLY A 228 -17.62 -26.27 -5.66
N ASP A 229 -17.29 -25.81 -6.86
CA ASP A 229 -15.91 -25.55 -7.28
C ASP A 229 -15.56 -24.05 -7.36
N THR A 230 -16.43 -23.16 -6.83
CA THR A 230 -16.25 -21.71 -6.87
C THR A 230 -14.95 -21.24 -6.19
N TYR A 231 -14.48 -21.98 -5.17
CA TYR A 231 -13.22 -21.72 -4.49
C TYR A 231 -12.01 -21.67 -5.45
N LYS A 232 -12.04 -22.40 -6.58
CA LYS A 232 -10.96 -22.40 -7.56
C LYS A 232 -10.74 -21.05 -8.21
N ARG A 233 -11.76 -20.19 -8.22
CA ARG A 233 -11.80 -18.87 -8.85
C ARG A 233 -12.24 -17.79 -7.86
N GLY A 234 -12.10 -18.09 -6.57
CA GLY A 234 -12.65 -17.30 -5.48
C GLY A 234 -11.98 -15.96 -5.22
N GLY A 235 -10.99 -15.57 -6.01
CA GLY A 235 -10.24 -14.32 -5.81
C GLY A 235 -9.36 -14.37 -4.57
N GLY A 236 -9.62 -13.51 -3.58
CA GLY A 236 -8.87 -13.45 -2.32
C GLY A 236 -7.41 -13.08 -2.51
N SER A 237 -7.15 -12.13 -3.39
CA SER A 237 -5.80 -11.66 -3.71
C SER A 237 -5.13 -10.98 -2.52
N VAL A 238 -3.79 -11.03 -2.46
CA VAL A 238 -2.94 -10.38 -1.44
C VAL A 238 -1.91 -9.54 -2.17
N TRP A 239 -2.25 -8.30 -2.42
CA TRP A 239 -1.46 -7.43 -3.28
C TRP A 239 -0.80 -6.24 -2.54
N ILE A 240 -0.90 -6.24 -1.20
CA ILE A 240 -0.20 -5.33 -0.29
C ILE A 240 0.67 -6.12 0.67
N THR A 241 1.81 -5.54 1.06
CA THR A 241 2.80 -6.14 1.96
C THR A 241 2.23 -6.39 3.35
N GLY A 242 2.48 -7.57 3.91
CA GLY A 242 2.09 -7.94 5.27
C GLY A 242 2.90 -7.22 6.36
N THR A 243 2.44 -7.35 7.61
CA THR A 243 3.17 -6.98 8.82
C THR A 243 3.66 -8.23 9.54
N TYR A 244 4.64 -8.10 10.43
CA TYR A 244 5.24 -9.23 11.13
C TYR A 244 5.45 -8.94 12.61
N ASP A 245 5.07 -9.89 13.46
CA ASP A 245 5.34 -9.87 14.90
C ASP A 245 6.44 -10.88 15.23
N PRO A 246 7.68 -10.42 15.53
CA PRO A 246 8.78 -11.31 15.88
C PRO A 246 8.54 -12.08 17.18
N ASP A 247 7.75 -11.54 18.14
CA ASP A 247 7.50 -12.17 19.44
C ASP A 247 6.66 -13.45 19.30
N THR A 248 5.71 -13.44 18.37
CA THR A 248 4.81 -14.57 18.12
C THR A 248 5.20 -15.38 16.89
N ASN A 249 6.17 -14.89 16.09
CA ASN A 249 6.56 -15.45 14.80
C ASN A 249 5.41 -15.49 13.77
N LEU A 250 4.49 -14.54 13.82
CA LEU A 250 3.34 -14.46 12.94
C LEU A 250 3.44 -13.28 11.97
N ALA A 251 3.21 -13.56 10.69
CA ALA A 251 2.99 -12.55 9.67
C ALA A 251 1.48 -12.35 9.44
N PHE A 252 1.04 -11.08 9.43
CA PHE A 252 -0.36 -10.72 9.23
C PHE A 252 -0.56 -10.19 7.83
N TRP A 253 -1.51 -10.80 7.11
CA TRP A 253 -1.78 -10.51 5.70
C TRP A 253 -3.25 -10.16 5.49
N GLY A 254 -3.50 -9.01 4.89
CA GLY A 254 -4.84 -8.65 4.45
C GLY A 254 -5.19 -9.39 3.16
N VAL A 255 -6.42 -9.84 3.06
CA VAL A 255 -6.97 -10.60 1.93
C VAL A 255 -8.03 -9.77 1.22
N GLY A 256 -7.94 -9.72 -0.09
CA GLY A 256 -8.86 -8.98 -0.95
C GLY A 256 -10.22 -9.64 -1.10
N ASN A 257 -11.01 -9.03 -1.94
CA ASN A 257 -12.38 -9.41 -2.26
C ASN A 257 -12.52 -10.83 -2.80
N ALA A 258 -13.71 -11.38 -2.66
CA ALA A 258 -14.08 -12.63 -3.30
C ALA A 258 -14.44 -12.42 -4.78
N GLY A 259 -14.11 -13.41 -5.63
CA GLY A 259 -14.41 -13.41 -7.07
C GLY A 259 -15.47 -14.45 -7.46
N PRO A 260 -16.35 -14.17 -8.45
CA PRO A 260 -16.61 -12.85 -9.03
C PRO A 260 -17.29 -11.92 -8.02
N TRP A 261 -17.43 -10.62 -8.28
CA TRP A 261 -17.91 -9.66 -7.29
C TRP A 261 -19.34 -9.94 -6.81
N MET A 262 -20.25 -10.38 -7.68
CA MET A 262 -21.63 -10.63 -7.31
C MET A 262 -21.77 -11.86 -6.40
N ALA A 263 -22.11 -11.61 -5.13
CA ALA A 263 -22.17 -12.61 -4.08
C ALA A 263 -23.21 -13.71 -4.27
N ASP A 264 -24.30 -13.43 -5.00
CA ASP A 264 -25.34 -14.41 -5.33
C ASP A 264 -24.82 -15.58 -6.17
N THR A 265 -23.69 -15.43 -6.84
CA THR A 265 -23.03 -16.50 -7.63
C THR A 265 -22.21 -17.47 -6.78
N ARG A 266 -21.93 -17.12 -5.52
CA ARG A 266 -21.06 -17.88 -4.59
C ARG A 266 -21.56 -17.75 -3.15
N SER A 267 -22.76 -18.23 -2.87
CA SER A 267 -23.36 -18.18 -1.53
C SER A 267 -22.42 -18.73 -0.43
N GLY A 268 -22.56 -18.24 0.79
CA GLY A 268 -21.74 -18.61 1.94
C GLY A 268 -20.79 -17.49 2.35
N ASP A 269 -20.03 -17.69 3.43
CA ASP A 269 -19.12 -16.66 3.98
C ASP A 269 -17.89 -16.41 3.14
N ASN A 270 -17.51 -17.34 2.26
CA ASN A 270 -16.38 -17.26 1.34
C ASN A 270 -15.02 -17.05 2.06
N LEU A 271 -14.74 -17.89 3.05
CA LEU A 271 -13.49 -17.81 3.80
C LEU A 271 -12.26 -18.13 2.90
N TYR A 272 -11.17 -17.36 2.96
CA TYR A 272 -10.93 -16.24 3.86
C TYR A 272 -10.85 -14.90 3.10
N ALA A 273 -11.68 -14.69 2.06
CA ALA A 273 -11.78 -13.37 1.44
C ALA A 273 -12.13 -12.30 2.50
N ASN A 274 -11.70 -11.06 2.27
CA ASN A 274 -11.99 -9.90 3.12
C ASN A 274 -11.59 -10.08 4.59
N SER A 275 -10.44 -10.72 4.82
CA SER A 275 -9.96 -11.12 6.15
C SER A 275 -8.53 -10.64 6.39
N VAL A 276 -8.12 -10.61 7.65
CA VAL A 276 -6.72 -10.71 8.02
C VAL A 276 -6.38 -12.15 8.39
N LEU A 277 -5.25 -12.65 7.89
CA LEU A 277 -4.69 -13.97 8.22
C LEU A 277 -3.44 -13.80 9.06
N ALA A 278 -3.32 -14.58 10.14
CA ALA A 278 -2.10 -14.73 10.92
C ALA A 278 -1.40 -16.02 10.50
N LEU A 279 -0.29 -15.92 9.77
CA LEU A 279 0.47 -17.04 9.24
C LEU A 279 1.80 -17.21 10.00
N ASP A 280 2.09 -18.43 10.43
CA ASP A 280 3.39 -18.79 10.98
C ASP A 280 4.47 -18.64 9.90
N VAL A 281 5.50 -17.83 10.16
CA VAL A 281 6.51 -17.49 9.17
C VAL A 281 7.36 -18.69 8.74
N ASP A 282 7.57 -19.67 9.63
CA ASP A 282 8.41 -20.83 9.32
C ASP A 282 7.69 -21.85 8.44
N THR A 283 6.37 -22.00 8.62
CA THR A 283 5.58 -23.11 8.04
C THR A 283 4.45 -22.68 7.11
N GLY A 284 4.06 -21.40 7.12
CA GLY A 284 2.87 -20.89 6.43
C GLY A 284 1.54 -21.31 7.07
N LYS A 285 1.57 -22.01 8.20
CA LYS A 285 0.35 -22.50 8.84
C LYS A 285 -0.51 -21.34 9.32
N LEU A 286 -1.81 -21.36 8.97
CA LEU A 286 -2.81 -20.44 9.51
C LEU A 286 -3.01 -20.70 11.01
N LYS A 287 -2.76 -19.67 11.83
CA LYS A 287 -2.91 -19.69 13.29
C LYS A 287 -4.19 -19.02 13.74
N GLY A 288 -4.61 -17.98 13.03
CA GLY A 288 -5.82 -17.24 13.34
C GLY A 288 -6.22 -16.35 12.18
N TYR A 289 -7.47 -15.91 12.20
CA TYR A 289 -7.99 -14.97 11.22
C TYR A 289 -9.14 -14.15 11.83
N HIS A 290 -9.44 -13.03 11.17
CA HIS A 290 -10.70 -12.30 11.36
C HIS A 290 -11.23 -11.88 10.01
N GLN A 291 -12.50 -12.21 9.72
CA GLN A 291 -13.18 -11.77 8.51
C GLN A 291 -13.93 -10.46 8.82
N TYR A 292 -13.52 -9.36 8.20
CA TYR A 292 -14.07 -8.03 8.43
C TYR A 292 -15.50 -7.91 7.90
N HIS A 293 -15.79 -8.57 6.78
CA HIS A 293 -17.13 -8.73 6.23
C HIS A 293 -17.18 -9.98 5.35
N HIS A 294 -18.33 -10.66 5.35
CA HIS A 294 -18.54 -11.93 4.66
C HIS A 294 -19.31 -11.72 3.37
N ASN A 295 -19.18 -12.67 2.43
CA ASN A 295 -19.95 -12.72 1.17
C ASN A 295 -19.94 -11.37 0.43
N ASP A 296 -18.77 -10.79 0.23
CA ASP A 296 -18.58 -9.47 -0.36
C ASP A 296 -19.21 -9.34 -1.75
N SER A 297 -19.88 -8.22 -2.01
CA SER A 297 -20.48 -7.88 -3.31
C SER A 297 -20.13 -6.44 -3.74
N TRP A 298 -19.21 -5.79 -3.02
CA TRP A 298 -18.90 -4.36 -3.15
C TRP A 298 -17.50 -4.10 -3.67
N ASP A 299 -16.68 -5.16 -3.88
CA ASP A 299 -15.25 -5.07 -4.19
C ASP A 299 -14.45 -4.39 -3.06
N TRP A 300 -14.82 -4.63 -1.82
CA TRP A 300 -14.12 -4.04 -0.69
C TRP A 300 -12.95 -4.90 -0.24
N ASP A 301 -11.85 -4.77 -0.98
CA ASP A 301 -10.57 -5.39 -0.63
C ASP A 301 -10.09 -4.99 0.78
N GLU A 302 -9.87 -5.96 1.65
CA GLU A 302 -9.29 -5.73 2.97
C GLU A 302 -7.77 -6.08 2.98
N VAL A 303 -7.10 -5.75 1.89
CA VAL A 303 -5.70 -6.13 1.62
C VAL A 303 -4.66 -5.37 2.43
N SER A 304 -4.99 -4.17 2.97
CA SER A 304 -4.05 -3.45 3.82
C SER A 304 -3.74 -4.29 5.06
N ALA A 305 -2.47 -4.67 5.24
CA ALA A 305 -2.10 -5.38 6.44
C ALA A 305 -2.29 -4.49 7.66
N PRO A 306 -2.87 -5.00 8.75
CA PRO A 306 -3.10 -4.20 9.94
C PRO A 306 -1.80 -3.76 10.58
N LEU A 307 -1.79 -2.57 11.19
CA LEU A 307 -0.67 -2.08 11.98
C LEU A 307 -0.64 -2.78 13.33
N LEU A 308 0.55 -3.19 13.78
CA LEU A 308 0.74 -3.79 15.10
C LEU A 308 0.97 -2.67 16.12
N ILE A 309 0.01 -2.43 17.00
CA ILE A 309 0.06 -1.33 17.97
C ILE A 309 -0.35 -1.87 19.35
N ASP A 310 0.62 -1.96 20.26
CA ASP A 310 0.32 -2.33 21.65
C ASP A 310 -0.13 -1.08 22.41
N LEU A 311 -1.33 -1.13 22.94
CA LEU A 311 -1.95 0.01 23.61
C LEU A 311 -2.87 -0.41 24.76
N GLU A 312 -3.27 0.56 25.56
CA GLU A 312 -4.35 0.39 26.54
C GLU A 312 -5.67 0.85 25.91
N HIS A 313 -6.68 -0.03 25.91
CA HIS A 313 -8.03 0.25 25.44
C HIS A 313 -9.04 -0.16 26.51
N LYS A 314 -9.90 0.77 26.94
CA LYS A 314 -10.93 0.54 28.00
C LYS A 314 -10.34 -0.09 29.27
N GLY A 315 -9.13 0.38 29.69
CA GLY A 315 -8.44 -0.09 30.89
C GLY A 315 -7.75 -1.45 30.77
N LYS A 316 -7.66 -2.04 29.57
CA LYS A 316 -6.96 -3.30 29.30
C LYS A 316 -5.81 -3.08 28.34
N LYS A 317 -4.68 -3.74 28.59
CA LYS A 317 -3.58 -3.82 27.62
C LYS A 317 -3.98 -4.75 26.49
N VAL A 318 -3.90 -4.27 25.26
CA VAL A 318 -4.25 -5.01 24.04
C VAL A 318 -3.04 -5.02 23.12
N LYS A 319 -2.59 -6.19 22.70
CA LYS A 319 -1.68 -6.34 21.57
C LYS A 319 -2.53 -6.23 20.28
N SER A 320 -2.75 -5.00 19.80
CA SER A 320 -3.74 -4.80 18.77
C SER A 320 -3.19 -4.93 17.35
N LEU A 321 -4.10 -5.33 16.46
CA LEU A 321 -4.05 -5.14 15.02
C LEU A 321 -5.05 -4.05 14.68
N VAL A 322 -4.59 -2.95 14.08
CA VAL A 322 -5.45 -1.82 13.72
C VAL A 322 -5.54 -1.71 12.20
N HIS A 323 -6.74 -1.66 11.66
CA HIS A 323 -6.99 -1.67 10.22
C HIS A 323 -8.11 -0.71 9.85
N ALA A 324 -7.81 0.27 8.98
CA ALA A 324 -8.85 1.09 8.36
C ALA A 324 -9.35 0.38 7.08
N GLY A 325 -10.51 -0.25 7.19
CA GLY A 325 -11.08 -1.09 6.14
C GLY A 325 -11.72 -0.30 4.99
N ARG A 326 -11.73 -0.88 3.78
CA ARG A 326 -12.51 -0.33 2.66
C ARG A 326 -14.00 -0.21 2.99
N ASN A 327 -14.50 -1.13 3.81
CA ASN A 327 -15.89 -1.15 4.29
C ASN A 327 -16.30 0.08 5.14
N GLY A 328 -15.37 1.00 5.42
CA GLY A 328 -15.63 2.25 6.13
C GLY A 328 -15.50 2.18 7.64
N TYR A 329 -15.05 1.06 8.20
CA TYR A 329 -14.79 0.90 9.62
C TYR A 329 -13.29 0.87 9.93
N LEU A 330 -12.91 1.53 11.01
CA LEU A 330 -11.61 1.41 11.66
C LEU A 330 -11.72 0.28 12.68
N TRP A 331 -11.04 -0.82 12.42
CA TRP A 331 -11.07 -2.05 13.21
C TRP A 331 -9.93 -2.13 14.19
N MET A 332 -10.22 -2.59 15.39
CA MET A 332 -9.25 -2.99 16.40
C MET A 332 -9.46 -4.46 16.74
N LEU A 333 -8.43 -5.26 16.47
CA LEU A 333 -8.41 -6.68 16.80
C LEU A 333 -7.29 -6.93 17.81
N GLU A 334 -7.37 -8.01 18.58
CA GLU A 334 -6.30 -8.48 19.45
C GLU A 334 -5.58 -9.65 18.80
N ARG A 335 -4.24 -9.58 18.72
CA ARG A 335 -3.39 -10.68 18.28
C ARG A 335 -2.85 -11.47 19.48
N THR A 336 -2.88 -12.78 19.35
CA THR A 336 -2.20 -13.72 20.25
C THR A 336 -1.24 -14.59 19.42
N ASP A 337 -0.64 -15.60 20.03
CA ASP A 337 0.18 -16.60 19.33
C ASP A 337 -0.64 -17.59 18.49
N SER A 338 -1.96 -17.59 18.63
CA SER A 338 -2.85 -18.61 18.04
C SER A 338 -4.21 -18.09 17.60
N THR A 339 -4.56 -16.81 17.86
CA THR A 339 -5.87 -16.25 17.50
C THR A 339 -5.78 -14.78 17.09
N VAL A 340 -6.81 -14.34 16.35
CA VAL A 340 -7.11 -12.93 16.07
C VAL A 340 -8.53 -12.68 16.53
N ASN A 341 -8.69 -11.86 17.58
CA ASN A 341 -9.98 -11.65 18.24
C ASN A 341 -10.50 -10.22 17.99
N TYR A 342 -11.79 -10.08 17.81
CA TYR A 342 -12.44 -8.76 17.73
C TYR A 342 -12.37 -8.02 19.09
N VAL A 343 -12.04 -6.73 19.04
CA VAL A 343 -12.03 -5.84 20.22
C VAL A 343 -13.02 -4.72 20.09
N ASP A 344 -12.92 -3.94 18.99
CA ASP A 344 -13.79 -2.78 18.75
C ASP A 344 -13.75 -2.39 17.26
N ALA A 345 -14.72 -1.58 16.82
CA ALA A 345 -14.71 -0.96 15.50
C ALA A 345 -15.49 0.36 15.48
N TRP A 346 -15.03 1.34 14.68
CA TRP A 346 -15.63 2.65 14.57
C TRP A 346 -15.81 3.04 13.11
N PRO A 347 -16.98 3.54 12.69
CA PRO A 347 -17.14 4.08 11.35
C PRO A 347 -16.27 5.35 11.22
N TYR A 348 -15.37 5.37 10.22
CA TYR A 348 -14.50 6.52 10.00
C TYR A 348 -14.92 7.35 8.78
N VAL A 349 -15.80 6.82 7.93
CA VAL A 349 -16.45 7.49 6.80
C VAL A 349 -17.95 7.15 6.77
N THR A 350 -18.70 7.86 5.94
CA THR A 350 -20.13 7.61 5.70
C THR A 350 -20.32 6.20 5.14
N GLN A 351 -21.14 5.40 5.81
CA GLN A 351 -21.49 4.05 5.39
C GLN A 351 -22.99 3.78 5.61
N ASN A 352 -23.60 2.91 4.78
CA ASN A 352 -25.02 2.52 4.85
C ASN A 352 -25.27 1.04 4.58
N VAL A 353 -24.23 0.24 4.53
CA VAL A 353 -24.33 -1.20 4.26
C VAL A 353 -24.47 -2.00 5.54
N PHE A 354 -23.63 -1.70 6.55
CA PHE A 354 -23.69 -2.39 7.85
C PHE A 354 -24.73 -1.73 8.72
N THR A 355 -25.76 -2.50 9.11
CA THR A 355 -26.80 -2.05 10.05
C THR A 355 -26.39 -2.29 11.49
N GLN A 356 -25.57 -3.31 11.74
CA GLN A 356 -25.10 -3.69 13.06
C GLN A 356 -23.80 -4.48 12.95
N LEU A 357 -22.94 -4.40 13.98
CA LEU A 357 -21.84 -5.33 14.22
C LEU A 357 -22.18 -6.19 15.45
N ASP A 358 -21.94 -7.49 15.35
CA ASP A 358 -22.04 -8.37 16.52
C ASP A 358 -21.02 -7.93 17.58
N PRO A 359 -21.42 -7.68 18.83
CA PRO A 359 -20.54 -7.08 19.84
C PRO A 359 -19.41 -8.02 20.33
N LYS A 360 -19.48 -9.31 20.00
CA LYS A 360 -18.45 -10.29 20.40
C LYS A 360 -17.51 -10.63 19.26
N THR A 361 -18.01 -10.68 18.05
CA THR A 361 -17.27 -11.17 16.88
C THR A 361 -16.95 -10.09 15.87
N GLY A 362 -17.61 -8.91 15.96
CA GLY A 362 -17.52 -7.87 14.94
C GLY A 362 -18.22 -8.22 13.63
N ARG A 363 -18.87 -9.39 13.53
CA ARG A 363 -19.55 -9.81 12.28
C ARG A 363 -20.66 -8.81 11.91
N PRO A 364 -20.65 -8.25 10.69
CA PRO A 364 -21.67 -7.31 10.27
C PRO A 364 -22.98 -8.00 9.88
N THR A 365 -24.09 -7.29 10.14
CA THR A 365 -25.39 -7.51 9.52
C THR A 365 -25.59 -6.46 8.44
N TYR A 366 -26.03 -6.84 7.26
CA TYR A 366 -26.19 -5.94 6.12
C TYR A 366 -27.63 -5.46 5.95
N ASP A 367 -27.80 -4.26 5.40
CA ASP A 367 -29.04 -3.84 4.77
C ASP A 367 -29.21 -4.62 3.43
N PRO A 368 -30.24 -5.49 3.28
CA PRO A 368 -30.43 -6.25 2.05
C PRO A 368 -30.65 -5.38 0.80
N ALA A 369 -31.10 -4.13 0.99
CA ALA A 369 -31.28 -3.17 -0.11
C ALA A 369 -29.94 -2.64 -0.65
N ARG A 370 -28.82 -2.90 0.05
CA ARG A 370 -27.48 -2.41 -0.27
C ARG A 370 -26.54 -3.50 -0.81
N ILE A 371 -27.06 -4.70 -1.07
CA ILE A 371 -26.27 -5.82 -1.61
C ILE A 371 -26.46 -5.90 -3.12
N PRO A 372 -25.43 -5.58 -3.94
CA PRO A 372 -25.44 -5.83 -5.37
C PRO A 372 -25.59 -7.32 -5.68
N ALA A 373 -26.29 -7.63 -6.75
CA ALA A 373 -26.51 -9.00 -7.21
C ALA A 373 -26.72 -9.02 -8.74
N THR A 374 -26.60 -10.19 -9.34
CA THR A 374 -26.83 -10.38 -10.78
C THR A 374 -28.21 -9.85 -11.21
N GLY A 375 -28.25 -8.96 -12.19
CA GLY A 375 -29.46 -8.33 -12.70
C GLY A 375 -30.05 -7.24 -11.78
N LYS A 376 -29.34 -6.84 -10.72
CA LYS A 376 -29.81 -5.84 -9.75
C LYS A 376 -28.87 -4.64 -9.73
N THR A 377 -29.45 -3.43 -9.83
CA THR A 377 -28.75 -2.16 -9.62
C THR A 377 -28.91 -1.72 -8.18
N VAL A 378 -27.80 -1.42 -7.50
CA VAL A 378 -27.79 -1.06 -6.07
C VAL A 378 -26.87 0.14 -5.82
N ASN A 379 -27.37 1.07 -5.00
CA ASN A 379 -26.60 2.18 -4.47
C ASN A 379 -26.15 1.88 -3.04
N PHE A 380 -24.86 2.06 -2.75
CA PHE A 380 -24.26 1.78 -1.45
C PHE A 380 -23.10 2.73 -1.10
N CYS A 381 -22.85 2.93 0.19
CA CYS A 381 -21.77 3.75 0.74
C CYS A 381 -21.01 2.96 1.83
N PRO A 382 -19.67 3.10 1.93
CA PRO A 382 -18.82 3.88 1.04
C PRO A 382 -18.82 3.33 -0.39
N SER A 383 -18.19 4.06 -1.30
CA SER A 383 -18.11 3.64 -2.72
C SER A 383 -17.36 2.33 -2.89
N LEU A 384 -17.34 1.79 -4.12
CA LEU A 384 -16.48 0.67 -4.52
C LEU A 384 -15.01 0.91 -4.15
N TRP A 385 -14.54 2.15 -4.21
CA TRP A 385 -13.18 2.55 -3.80
C TRP A 385 -12.97 2.55 -2.28
N GLY A 386 -14.05 2.36 -1.51
CA GLY A 386 -14.02 2.26 -0.06
C GLY A 386 -13.87 3.59 0.69
N GLY A 387 -13.82 3.49 2.01
CA GLY A 387 -13.46 4.60 2.89
C GLY A 387 -12.00 4.99 2.79
N LYS A 388 -11.14 4.07 2.42
CA LYS A 388 -9.81 4.21 1.83
C LYS A 388 -9.52 2.98 0.98
N ASP A 389 -8.69 3.13 -0.02
CA ASP A 389 -8.14 2.01 -0.77
C ASP A 389 -6.77 1.60 -0.20
N TRP A 390 -5.84 1.10 -1.02
CA TRP A 390 -4.51 0.64 -0.60
C TRP A 390 -3.61 1.70 0.06
N PRO A 391 -3.71 3.04 -0.21
CA PRO A 391 -2.75 3.98 0.37
C PRO A 391 -2.65 3.82 1.89
N PRO A 392 -1.46 3.45 2.44
CA PRO A 392 -1.37 3.09 3.83
C PRO A 392 -1.47 4.28 4.78
N GLU A 393 -2.10 4.03 5.89
CA GLU A 393 -2.14 4.86 7.09
C GLU A 393 -0.76 4.94 7.76
N ALA A 394 -0.58 5.84 8.73
CA ALA A 394 0.61 5.94 9.55
C ALA A 394 0.26 6.10 11.04
N TYR A 395 1.08 5.52 11.92
CA TYR A 395 0.92 5.64 13.38
C TYR A 395 2.13 6.33 14.00
N ASN A 396 1.89 7.33 14.85
CA ASN A 396 2.94 8.03 15.56
C ASN A 396 2.93 7.66 17.05
N PRO A 397 3.95 6.97 17.56
CA PRO A 397 3.98 6.54 18.96
C PRO A 397 4.13 7.69 19.96
N HIS A 398 4.58 8.89 19.54
CA HIS A 398 4.69 10.06 20.41
C HIS A 398 3.37 10.78 20.59
N THR A 399 2.57 10.91 19.54
CA THR A 399 1.23 11.50 19.64
C THR A 399 0.18 10.48 20.06
N GLY A 400 0.44 9.18 19.87
CA GLY A 400 -0.53 8.10 20.04
C GLY A 400 -1.64 8.09 18.98
N LEU A 401 -1.47 8.84 17.88
CA LEU A 401 -2.49 8.99 16.85
C LEU A 401 -2.20 8.14 15.62
N LEU A 402 -3.28 7.58 15.06
CA LEU A 402 -3.31 6.96 13.74
C LEU A 402 -3.80 7.98 12.72
N TYR A 403 -3.12 8.09 11.58
CA TYR A 403 -3.47 8.98 10.48
C TYR A 403 -3.95 8.17 9.28
N ILE A 404 -5.17 8.48 8.80
CA ILE A 404 -5.85 7.73 7.73
C ILE A 404 -6.05 8.65 6.52
N PRO A 405 -5.58 8.24 5.30
CA PRO A 405 -5.91 8.92 4.05
C PRO A 405 -7.29 8.44 3.58
N ALA A 406 -8.34 9.14 3.95
CA ALA A 406 -9.72 8.71 3.76
C ALA A 406 -10.40 9.31 2.53
N GLN A 407 -11.42 8.59 2.04
CA GLN A 407 -12.40 9.02 1.03
C GLN A 407 -13.78 9.02 1.72
N ASN A 408 -14.32 10.18 2.00
CA ASN A 408 -15.61 10.31 2.65
C ASN A 408 -16.68 10.81 1.67
N ASN A 409 -17.95 10.71 2.04
CA ASN A 409 -19.08 11.26 1.28
C ASN A 409 -19.25 10.71 -0.13
N LEU A 410 -18.71 9.52 -0.41
CA LEU A 410 -18.84 8.84 -1.69
C LEU A 410 -19.59 7.53 -1.56
N CYS A 411 -20.44 7.26 -2.55
CA CYS A 411 -21.16 6.01 -2.74
C CYS A 411 -20.86 5.46 -4.13
N SER A 412 -21.25 4.25 -4.39
CA SER A 412 -21.29 3.65 -5.73
C SER A 412 -22.68 3.17 -6.07
N GLU A 413 -22.96 3.11 -7.36
CA GLU A 413 -24.10 2.40 -7.92
C GLU A 413 -23.57 1.32 -8.86
N LEU A 414 -23.75 0.06 -8.49
CA LEU A 414 -23.33 -1.10 -9.29
C LEU A 414 -24.53 -1.87 -9.82
N THR A 415 -24.42 -2.31 -11.07
CA THR A 415 -25.33 -3.24 -11.70
C THR A 415 -24.63 -4.57 -11.91
N GLY A 416 -25.10 -5.62 -11.25
CA GLY A 416 -24.57 -6.97 -11.42
C GLY A 416 -24.94 -7.56 -12.78
N GLU A 417 -24.01 -8.27 -13.42
CA GLU A 417 -24.18 -8.91 -14.73
C GLU A 417 -23.78 -10.40 -14.65
N PRO A 418 -24.41 -11.26 -15.45
CA PRO A 418 -23.94 -12.64 -15.59
C PRO A 418 -22.49 -12.67 -16.08
N VAL A 419 -21.68 -13.53 -15.49
CA VAL A 419 -20.29 -13.70 -15.91
C VAL A 419 -19.95 -15.16 -16.14
N LYS A 420 -19.14 -15.43 -17.16
CA LYS A 420 -18.58 -16.75 -17.47
C LYS A 420 -17.07 -16.68 -17.33
N TYR A 421 -16.52 -17.67 -16.63
CA TYR A 421 -15.08 -17.78 -16.51
C TYR A 421 -14.43 -18.21 -17.84
N ASN A 422 -13.45 -17.42 -18.28
CA ASN A 422 -12.48 -17.79 -19.29
C ASN A 422 -11.08 -17.54 -18.71
N LYS A 423 -10.16 -18.50 -18.90
CA LYS A 423 -8.81 -18.42 -18.34
C LYS A 423 -8.07 -17.17 -18.87
N GLY A 424 -7.60 -16.32 -17.97
CA GLY A 424 -6.84 -15.11 -18.29
C GLY A 424 -7.69 -13.89 -18.64
N ASP A 425 -9.01 -14.02 -18.75
CA ASP A 425 -9.92 -12.90 -18.95
C ASP A 425 -10.48 -12.37 -17.62
N LEU A 426 -11.01 -11.15 -17.63
CA LEU A 426 -11.67 -10.57 -16.47
C LEU A 426 -12.92 -11.38 -16.08
N TYR A 427 -13.05 -11.65 -14.78
CA TYR A 427 -14.11 -12.43 -14.17
C TYR A 427 -14.79 -11.62 -13.05
N LEU A 428 -15.44 -10.52 -13.40
CA LEU A 428 -15.97 -9.53 -12.46
C LEU A 428 -17.44 -9.76 -12.07
N GLY A 429 -18.32 -9.99 -13.03
CA GLY A 429 -19.77 -9.97 -12.83
C GLY A 429 -20.38 -8.57 -12.87
N VAL A 430 -19.64 -7.60 -13.42
CA VAL A 430 -20.06 -6.23 -13.73
C VAL A 430 -19.35 -5.78 -14.99
N SER A 431 -19.93 -4.81 -15.75
CA SER A 431 -19.25 -4.24 -16.89
C SER A 431 -18.14 -3.27 -16.47
N ILE A 432 -17.06 -3.19 -17.26
CA ILE A 432 -16.00 -2.21 -17.06
C ILE A 432 -16.54 -0.77 -17.12
N GLU A 433 -17.47 -0.49 -18.02
CA GLU A 433 -18.11 0.81 -18.11
C GLU A 433 -18.79 1.18 -16.79
N ASN A 434 -19.54 0.26 -16.18
CA ASN A 434 -20.17 0.49 -14.87
C ASN A 434 -19.14 0.68 -13.76
N VAL A 435 -18.01 -0.06 -13.76
CA VAL A 435 -16.90 0.16 -12.81
C VAL A 435 -16.33 1.57 -12.93
N LEU A 436 -16.18 2.09 -14.13
CA LEU A 436 -15.60 3.42 -14.36
C LEU A 436 -16.58 4.58 -14.12
N THR A 437 -17.89 4.32 -14.10
CA THR A 437 -18.94 5.34 -13.96
C THR A 437 -19.81 5.17 -12.71
N ASN A 438 -19.41 4.29 -11.79
CA ASN A 438 -20.22 3.91 -10.64
C ASN A 438 -20.36 4.98 -9.54
N VAL A 439 -19.51 5.98 -9.53
CA VAL A 439 -19.44 6.98 -8.43
C VAL A 439 -20.75 7.73 -8.28
N ARG A 440 -21.23 7.82 -7.06
CA ARG A 440 -22.38 8.64 -6.65
C ARG A 440 -21.99 9.48 -5.44
N MET A 441 -22.45 10.72 -5.43
CA MET A 441 -22.09 11.69 -4.42
C MET A 441 -23.21 11.89 -3.41
N THR A 442 -22.85 11.93 -2.13
CA THR A 442 -23.77 12.43 -1.11
C THR A 442 -23.90 13.96 -1.21
N PRO A 443 -24.92 14.58 -0.62
CA PRO A 443 -25.02 16.04 -0.56
C PRO A 443 -23.78 16.69 0.07
N GLU A 444 -23.16 16.03 1.05
CA GLU A 444 -21.98 16.49 1.78
C GLU A 444 -20.72 16.51 0.92
N SER A 445 -20.66 15.73 -0.16
CA SER A 445 -19.56 15.72 -1.14
C SER A 445 -19.33 17.07 -1.81
N LYS A 446 -20.33 17.97 -1.80
CA LYS A 446 -20.15 19.34 -2.29
C LYS A 446 -19.17 20.14 -1.46
N VAL A 447 -18.90 19.72 -0.23
CA VAL A 447 -17.98 20.37 0.70
C VAL A 447 -16.59 19.76 0.59
N HIS A 448 -16.50 18.41 0.62
CA HIS A 448 -15.24 17.69 0.51
C HIS A 448 -15.47 16.19 0.29
N ILE A 449 -14.43 15.52 -0.22
CA ILE A 449 -14.37 14.07 -0.43
C ILE A 449 -13.13 13.49 0.24
N GLY A 450 -11.94 13.92 -0.15
CA GLY A 450 -10.69 13.44 0.42
C GLY A 450 -10.44 14.00 1.81
N GLU A 451 -9.90 13.18 2.68
CA GLU A 451 -9.56 13.56 4.05
C GLU A 451 -8.19 13.02 4.45
N VAL A 452 -7.51 13.73 5.37
CA VAL A 452 -6.52 13.15 6.27
C VAL A 452 -7.13 13.23 7.66
N GLN A 453 -7.40 12.09 8.25
CA GLN A 453 -8.00 11.98 9.58
C GLN A 453 -6.95 11.56 10.61
N ALA A 454 -7.02 12.10 11.84
CA ALA A 454 -6.24 11.61 12.98
C ALA A 454 -7.17 11.00 14.03
N TRP A 455 -6.83 9.79 14.47
CA TRP A 455 -7.64 9.02 15.42
C TRP A 455 -6.85 8.67 16.68
N ASP A 456 -7.44 8.92 17.83
CA ASP A 456 -6.97 8.39 19.11
C ASP A 456 -7.54 6.99 19.30
N LEU A 457 -6.67 5.98 19.19
CA LEU A 457 -7.06 4.57 19.30
C LEU A 457 -7.48 4.14 20.72
N LYS A 458 -7.05 4.87 21.77
CA LYS A 458 -7.44 4.56 23.14
C LYS A 458 -8.91 4.87 23.38
N THR A 459 -9.40 5.93 22.75
CA THR A 459 -10.77 6.40 22.90
C THR A 459 -11.68 6.08 21.73
N GLY A 460 -11.13 5.67 20.59
CA GLY A 460 -11.87 5.47 19.33
C GLY A 460 -12.47 6.77 18.79
N LYS A 461 -11.82 7.91 19.04
CA LYS A 461 -12.32 9.21 18.61
C LYS A 461 -11.43 9.87 17.58
N LYS A 462 -12.04 10.49 16.59
CA LYS A 462 -11.38 11.34 15.62
C LYS A 462 -10.97 12.65 16.28
N VAL A 463 -9.68 12.99 16.23
CA VAL A 463 -9.08 14.15 16.89
C VAL A 463 -9.10 15.37 15.98
N TRP A 464 -8.70 15.19 14.72
CA TRP A 464 -8.76 16.24 13.71
C TRP A 464 -8.95 15.65 12.31
N THR A 465 -9.39 16.51 11.40
CA THR A 465 -9.54 16.19 9.97
C THR A 465 -9.05 17.36 9.13
N HIS A 466 -8.22 17.07 8.13
CA HIS A 466 -7.93 17.98 7.03
C HIS A 466 -8.67 17.49 5.78
N THR A 467 -9.37 18.39 5.09
CA THR A 467 -10.26 18.04 3.98
C THR A 467 -9.75 18.53 2.63
N TYR A 468 -10.07 17.79 1.58
CA TYR A 468 -9.80 18.14 0.19
C TYR A 468 -11.10 18.13 -0.62
N PRO A 469 -11.25 19.04 -1.61
CA PRO A 469 -12.47 19.10 -2.42
C PRO A 469 -12.75 17.80 -3.19
N GLU A 470 -11.71 17.11 -3.66
CA GLU A 470 -11.79 15.85 -4.39
C GLU A 470 -11.03 14.77 -3.63
N MET A 471 -10.72 13.64 -4.28
CA MET A 471 -10.10 12.47 -3.64
C MET A 471 -8.75 12.76 -2.99
N ASN A 472 -8.41 11.91 -2.02
CA ASN A 472 -7.07 11.79 -1.46
C ASN A 472 -6.54 10.36 -1.70
N TRP A 473 -5.56 10.21 -2.59
CA TRP A 473 -4.95 8.91 -2.94
C TRP A 473 -3.50 8.81 -2.45
N GLY A 474 -3.19 9.50 -1.35
CA GLY A 474 -1.83 9.67 -0.83
C GLY A 474 -1.51 8.81 0.38
N PRO A 475 -0.53 7.89 0.25
CA PRO A 475 0.07 7.25 1.41
C PRO A 475 0.61 8.25 2.44
N LEU A 476 0.54 7.90 3.72
CA LEU A 476 1.01 8.75 4.81
C LEU A 476 2.28 8.21 5.45
N MET A 477 3.13 9.14 5.91
CA MET A 477 4.28 8.89 6.76
C MET A 477 4.26 9.90 7.91
N THR A 478 4.70 9.50 9.10
CA THR A 478 4.86 10.40 10.24
C THR A 478 6.26 10.35 10.83
N THR A 479 6.66 11.38 11.57
CA THR A 479 8.01 11.48 12.16
C THR A 479 7.98 11.93 13.62
N ALA A 480 9.09 11.69 14.34
CA ALA A 480 9.29 12.21 15.68
C ALA A 480 9.37 13.75 15.74
N GLY A 481 9.49 14.42 14.59
CA GLY A 481 9.42 15.88 14.48
C GLY A 481 8.00 16.46 14.56
N ASN A 482 7.01 15.68 14.99
CA ASN A 482 5.59 16.05 15.07
C ASN A 482 4.99 16.42 13.71
N LEU A 483 5.32 15.63 12.67
CA LEU A 483 4.88 15.85 11.29
C LEU A 483 4.16 14.62 10.72
N VAL A 484 3.19 14.88 9.84
CA VAL A 484 2.60 13.91 8.93
C VAL A 484 2.85 14.40 7.50
N PHE A 485 3.43 13.53 6.67
CA PHE A 485 3.67 13.80 5.25
C PHE A 485 2.70 12.98 4.38
N GLY A 486 2.18 13.60 3.33
CA GLY A 486 1.31 12.95 2.36
C GLY A 486 1.07 13.80 1.11
N GLY A 487 0.48 13.19 0.11
CA GLY A 487 0.07 13.82 -1.15
C GLY A 487 -1.20 13.19 -1.66
N GLY A 488 -1.27 12.82 -2.93
CA GLY A 488 -2.36 12.01 -3.50
C GLY A 488 -3.60 12.78 -3.93
N THR A 489 -3.49 14.09 -4.02
CA THR A 489 -4.53 14.95 -4.57
C THR A 489 -4.18 15.37 -6.01
N ASN A 490 -5.19 15.66 -6.80
CA ASN A 490 -5.04 16.04 -8.22
C ASN A 490 -4.35 17.39 -8.43
N ASP A 491 -4.18 18.21 -7.39
CA ASP A 491 -3.40 19.43 -7.39
C ASP A 491 -1.87 19.21 -7.35
N ARG A 492 -1.43 17.94 -7.29
CA ARG A 492 -0.03 17.51 -7.40
C ARG A 492 0.87 18.07 -6.30
N LYS A 493 0.38 18.23 -5.09
CA LYS A 493 1.18 18.77 -3.99
C LYS A 493 1.59 17.69 -3.00
N PHE A 494 2.85 17.68 -2.62
CA PHE A 494 3.36 16.98 -1.45
C PHE A 494 3.29 17.91 -0.24
N ARG A 495 2.79 17.45 0.88
CA ARG A 495 2.43 18.27 2.03
C ARG A 495 3.00 17.75 3.33
N ALA A 496 3.21 18.67 4.29
CA ALA A 496 3.49 18.35 5.68
C ALA A 496 2.49 19.03 6.61
N PHE A 497 1.91 18.26 7.52
CA PHE A 497 0.95 18.70 8.52
C PHE A 497 1.56 18.55 9.91
N ASN A 498 1.16 19.42 10.85
CA ASN A 498 1.40 19.19 12.27
C ASN A 498 0.64 17.94 12.72
N ALA A 499 1.34 16.94 13.24
CA ALA A 499 0.78 15.65 13.60
C ALA A 499 -0.29 15.73 14.70
N SER A 500 -0.15 16.67 15.63
CA SER A 500 -1.07 16.85 16.77
C SER A 500 -2.33 17.62 16.42
N THR A 501 -2.28 18.54 15.43
CA THR A 501 -3.37 19.52 15.17
C THR A 501 -3.97 19.45 13.77
N GLY A 502 -3.32 18.77 12.81
CA GLY A 502 -3.72 18.74 11.41
C GLY A 502 -3.45 20.03 10.63
N LYS A 503 -2.81 21.05 11.24
CA LYS A 503 -2.47 22.29 10.55
C LYS A 503 -1.48 22.02 9.42
N LEU A 504 -1.80 22.48 8.20
CA LEU A 504 -0.87 22.48 7.08
C LEU A 504 0.29 23.44 7.38
N LEU A 505 1.52 22.94 7.31
CA LEU A 505 2.74 23.69 7.62
C LEU A 505 3.61 23.95 6.40
N TRP A 506 3.58 23.05 5.40
CA TRP A 506 4.40 23.14 4.21
C TRP A 506 3.75 22.37 3.06
N GLU A 507 3.95 22.86 1.84
CA GLU A 507 3.57 22.16 0.63
C GLU A 507 4.55 22.45 -0.52
N PHE A 508 4.72 21.49 -1.42
CA PHE A 508 5.58 21.59 -2.58
C PHE A 508 4.87 21.04 -3.82
N PRO A 509 4.83 21.81 -4.93
CA PRO A 509 4.25 21.33 -6.19
C PRO A 509 5.19 20.34 -6.88
N THR A 510 4.66 19.21 -7.34
CA THR A 510 5.39 18.18 -8.06
C THR A 510 4.96 18.14 -9.54
N ASN A 511 5.68 17.38 -10.38
CA ASN A 511 5.35 17.23 -11.81
C ASN A 511 4.03 16.49 -12.04
N SER A 512 3.66 15.58 -11.13
CA SER A 512 2.52 14.67 -11.22
C SER A 512 1.89 14.48 -9.84
N GLY A 513 0.79 13.75 -9.72
CA GLY A 513 0.20 13.41 -8.42
C GLY A 513 1.13 12.53 -7.59
N VAL A 514 1.13 12.73 -6.26
CA VAL A 514 2.03 12.03 -5.33
C VAL A 514 1.33 10.79 -4.79
N THR A 515 1.46 9.65 -5.48
CA THR A 515 0.90 8.36 -5.06
C THR A 515 1.94 7.45 -4.40
N GLY A 516 3.21 7.87 -4.37
CA GLY A 516 4.29 7.13 -3.73
C GLY A 516 4.23 7.17 -2.21
N VAL A 517 4.62 6.07 -1.58
CA VAL A 517 4.79 6.01 -0.11
C VAL A 517 6.00 6.85 0.29
N PRO A 518 5.86 7.86 1.17
CA PRO A 518 7.00 8.63 1.64
C PRO A 518 7.94 7.83 2.54
N SER A 519 9.22 8.21 2.57
CA SER A 519 10.22 7.69 3.49
C SER A 519 11.10 8.80 4.07
N SER A 520 11.77 8.52 5.19
CA SER A 520 12.72 9.45 5.82
C SER A 520 13.98 8.72 6.22
N PHE A 521 15.13 9.33 5.94
CA PHE A 521 16.44 8.75 6.22
C PHE A 521 17.46 9.84 6.58
N GLU A 522 18.64 9.44 7.03
CA GLU A 522 19.73 10.36 7.35
C GLU A 522 21.03 9.94 6.63
N VAL A 523 21.75 10.90 6.09
CA VAL A 523 23.11 10.73 5.57
C VAL A 523 23.98 11.89 6.08
N ASP A 524 25.14 11.57 6.63
CA ASP A 524 26.09 12.54 7.18
C ASP A 524 25.48 13.51 8.21
N GLY A 525 24.55 13.02 9.04
CA GLY A 525 23.87 13.83 10.06
C GLY A 525 22.81 14.79 9.52
N GLU A 526 22.46 14.72 8.23
CA GLU A 526 21.36 15.49 7.61
C GLU A 526 20.16 14.57 7.36
N GLN A 527 18.99 14.95 7.88
CA GLN A 527 17.72 14.24 7.61
C GLN A 527 17.17 14.62 6.26
N TYR A 528 16.70 13.61 5.53
CA TYR A 528 16.04 13.71 4.24
C TYR A 528 14.61 13.15 4.31
N ILE A 529 13.72 13.74 3.50
CA ILE A 529 12.36 13.25 3.23
C ILE A 529 12.29 12.92 1.74
N ALA A 530 11.90 11.71 1.41
CA ALA A 530 11.83 11.25 0.03
C ALA A 530 10.43 10.74 -0.33
N VAL A 531 10.02 10.97 -1.59
CA VAL A 531 8.74 10.48 -2.11
C VAL A 531 8.80 10.35 -3.64
N GLN A 532 8.00 9.45 -4.20
CA GLN A 532 7.73 9.39 -5.65
C GLN A 532 6.45 10.14 -6.01
N SER A 533 6.47 10.89 -7.10
CA SER A 533 5.27 11.31 -7.82
C SER A 533 5.14 10.51 -9.11
N GLY A 534 3.91 10.27 -9.52
CA GLY A 534 3.54 9.55 -10.74
C GLY A 534 2.07 9.15 -10.64
N TRP A 535 1.19 9.86 -11.36
CA TRP A 535 -0.23 9.57 -11.42
C TRP A 535 -0.50 8.42 -12.37
N GLY A 536 -1.47 7.59 -12.05
CA GLY A 536 -1.86 6.46 -12.87
C GLY A 536 -2.65 5.44 -12.08
N VAL A 537 -2.95 4.29 -12.67
CA VAL A 537 -3.68 3.18 -12.09
C VAL A 537 -5.03 3.69 -11.50
N ASP A 538 -5.37 3.34 -10.28
CA ASP A 538 -6.67 3.64 -9.67
C ASP A 538 -6.88 5.14 -9.41
N ALA A 539 -5.84 5.89 -9.09
CA ALA A 539 -5.93 7.34 -8.95
C ALA A 539 -6.39 8.01 -10.25
N GLU A 540 -5.90 7.56 -11.41
CA GLU A 540 -6.32 8.06 -12.72
C GLU A 540 -7.74 7.62 -13.06
N ARG A 541 -8.09 6.35 -12.82
CA ARG A 541 -9.44 5.80 -13.03
C ARG A 541 -10.48 6.54 -12.20
N MET A 542 -10.19 6.77 -10.92
CA MET A 542 -11.08 7.52 -10.04
C MET A 542 -11.23 8.98 -10.49
N GLN A 543 -10.14 9.63 -10.94
CA GLN A 543 -10.24 10.98 -11.53
C GLN A 543 -11.13 10.98 -12.79
N GLY A 544 -11.03 9.94 -13.62
CA GLY A 544 -11.91 9.73 -14.78
C GLY A 544 -13.38 9.61 -14.38
N ALA A 545 -13.68 8.83 -13.35
CA ALA A 545 -15.03 8.68 -12.81
C ALA A 545 -15.58 10.01 -12.25
N PHE A 546 -14.77 10.78 -11.53
CA PHE A 546 -15.16 12.13 -11.08
C PHE A 546 -15.40 13.08 -12.23
N ASN A 547 -14.56 13.06 -13.27
CA ASN A 547 -14.73 13.90 -14.44
C ASN A 547 -16.07 13.61 -15.14
N ALA A 548 -16.43 12.31 -15.28
CA ALA A 548 -17.68 11.90 -15.89
C ALA A 548 -18.91 12.36 -15.08
N VAL A 549 -18.89 12.19 -13.75
CA VAL A 549 -20.04 12.51 -12.88
C VAL A 549 -20.19 14.01 -12.65
N LEU A 550 -19.08 14.77 -12.60
CA LEU A 550 -19.07 16.21 -12.31
C LEU A 550 -19.02 17.10 -13.55
N ASP A 551 -19.04 16.50 -14.76
CA ASP A 551 -18.80 17.21 -16.02
C ASP A 551 -17.52 18.08 -15.97
N LYS A 552 -16.43 17.48 -15.47
CA LYS A 552 -15.11 18.10 -15.36
C LYS A 552 -14.15 17.53 -16.40
N LYS A 553 -13.06 18.25 -16.64
CA LYS A 553 -11.97 17.85 -17.55
C LYS A 553 -10.61 17.93 -16.83
N THR A 554 -10.57 17.62 -15.55
CA THR A 554 -9.32 17.62 -14.78
C THR A 554 -8.40 16.53 -15.29
N THR A 555 -7.17 16.88 -15.66
CA THR A 555 -6.12 15.95 -16.04
C THR A 555 -4.91 16.15 -15.13
N VAL A 556 -4.31 15.05 -14.68
CA VAL A 556 -3.07 15.06 -13.93
C VAL A 556 -1.98 14.50 -14.83
N PRO A 557 -0.90 15.26 -15.12
CA PRO A 557 0.18 14.77 -15.97
C PRO A 557 0.80 13.51 -15.41
N GLN A 558 1.09 12.54 -16.27
CA GLN A 558 1.86 11.35 -15.90
C GLN A 558 3.37 11.63 -15.92
N GLY A 559 4.16 10.70 -15.42
CA GLY A 559 5.61 10.76 -15.40
C GLY A 559 6.17 10.67 -13.98
N GLY A 560 7.06 9.69 -13.78
CA GLY A 560 7.63 9.38 -12.46
C GLY A 560 8.84 10.23 -12.12
N VAL A 561 8.83 10.82 -10.95
CA VAL A 561 9.98 11.55 -10.38
C VAL A 561 10.14 11.19 -8.91
N ILE A 562 11.37 10.92 -8.50
CA ILE A 562 11.77 10.79 -7.11
C ILE A 562 12.17 12.18 -6.62
N TRP A 563 11.52 12.66 -5.60
CA TRP A 563 11.77 13.95 -4.94
C TRP A 563 12.41 13.72 -3.59
N VAL A 564 13.50 14.40 -3.30
CA VAL A 564 14.20 14.33 -2.02
C VAL A 564 14.43 15.74 -1.47
N PHE A 565 14.00 15.94 -0.23
CA PHE A 565 13.99 17.22 0.45
C PHE A 565 14.88 17.17 1.70
N LYS A 566 15.45 18.32 2.07
CA LYS A 566 16.19 18.52 3.32
C LYS A 566 16.09 19.98 3.79
N LEU A 567 16.49 20.22 5.03
CA LEU A 567 16.69 21.59 5.51
C LEU A 567 17.91 22.25 4.84
N PRO A 568 17.91 23.58 4.66
CA PRO A 568 19.11 24.31 4.24
C PRO A 568 20.25 24.10 5.25
N LYS A 569 21.49 24.09 4.77
CA LYS A 569 22.64 24.13 5.68
C LYS A 569 22.60 25.41 6.49
N LYS A 570 22.87 25.29 7.80
CA LYS A 570 23.04 26.44 8.68
C LYS A 570 24.29 27.22 8.32
#